data_311edfe476dab7eec919aec7168b5dac
#
_entry.id   311edfe476dab7eec919aec7168b5dac
#
_cell.length_a   1.000
_cell.length_b   1.000
_cell.length_c   1.000
_cell.angle_alpha   90.00
_cell.angle_beta   90.00
_cell.angle_gamma   90.00
#
_symmetry.space_group_name_H-M   'P 1'
#
loop_
_entity.id
_entity.type
_entity.pdbx_description
1 polymer ?
#
loop_
_entity_poly.entity_id
_entity_poly.type
_entity_poly.pdbx_seq_one_letter_code
_entity_poly.pdbx_strand_id
1 'polypeptide(L)'
;MTNKKQLQKLELIWIGKGEEPKLEPRILIENPEYSYGDPNCENMLIHGDNLLALKALEQDYAGKVKCIYIDPPYNTGNAFEHYDDNLEHSIWLNLIFQRIKILYSLMSKDGAFCIHLDDQEVHYAKVVCDEIFGRNNFISTIAIKSSTPSGVKTSHKDKKIIKQKDLLLVYKKSDELRINPQYVRKSEWDTHFNYFINSDNKTVSSFLEVLKKNRILTQKQSIRDFDINNEVHRDFYIKNADKICQTQSHKNIELKEASRKLKDEILHTENAMFYNGRQLTPLSNSLNNVVYRDKIEKDFALLLCDFWSDIDFQNTQNEGGVEFPNSKKPEFLIQRILALFTETGDLVLDSFLGSGTTAAIAHKMGRRYIGIELGDHAKTHCYPRLKAVVDGEQGGISKAVNWQGGGGFKFYTLAPSLLKQDKFGNWVISQEYNADMLAAAMAKQEGFKYQPHESSYWKQGQSSEQDFIFTTTQFLTIEALDSIKDEMQPGETLMICCKSFQKECKGKYANITIKKIPQMLLGRCEYGKEDYSLNIINLPVEREDEEAEDAIENTSVQAISDSKKKNDQPSLF
;
A
#
# COMPACT_ATOMS: atom_id res chain seq x y z
N MET A 1 -15.07 -45.62 13.43
CA MET A 1 -15.25 -44.59 12.37
C MET A 1 -15.71 -43.31 13.05
N THR A 2 -14.79 -42.43 13.39
CA THR A 2 -15.12 -41.15 14.02
C THR A 2 -15.53 -40.18 12.92
N ASN A 3 -16.81 -39.82 12.90
CA ASN A 3 -17.37 -38.74 12.10
C ASN A 3 -16.62 -37.45 12.47
N LYS A 4 -15.60 -37.05 11.69
CA LYS A 4 -15.11 -35.66 11.69
C LYS A 4 -16.29 -34.79 11.24
N LYS A 5 -16.94 -34.09 12.18
CA LYS A 5 -17.83 -32.97 11.83
C LYS A 5 -17.06 -32.06 10.91
N GLN A 6 -17.44 -32.03 9.64
CA GLN A 6 -16.98 -31.02 8.71
C GLN A 6 -17.45 -29.68 9.29
N LEU A 7 -16.52 -28.88 9.80
CA LEU A 7 -16.82 -27.51 10.23
C LEU A 7 -17.37 -26.79 9.02
N GLN A 8 -18.62 -26.36 9.08
CA GLN A 8 -19.21 -25.51 8.04
C GLN A 8 -18.38 -24.22 7.97
N LYS A 9 -17.84 -23.93 6.79
CA LYS A 9 -17.03 -22.75 6.51
C LYS A 9 -17.90 -21.75 5.72
N LEU A 10 -17.94 -20.49 6.16
CA LEU A 10 -18.51 -19.43 5.34
C LEU A 10 -17.50 -19.12 4.24
N GLU A 11 -17.91 -19.29 3.00
CA GLU A 11 -17.04 -19.20 1.83
C GLU A 11 -17.79 -18.54 0.67
N LEU A 12 -17.13 -17.62 -0.02
CA LEU A 12 -17.62 -17.05 -1.28
C LEU A 12 -17.18 -17.97 -2.43
N ILE A 13 -18.12 -18.36 -3.29
CA ILE A 13 -17.87 -19.19 -4.47
C ILE A 13 -18.13 -18.35 -5.71
N TRP A 14 -17.24 -18.44 -6.69
CA TRP A 14 -17.34 -17.77 -8.00
C TRP A 14 -16.76 -18.66 -9.10
N ILE A 15 -17.00 -18.29 -10.36
CA ILE A 15 -16.51 -19.03 -11.53
C ILE A 15 -14.98 -18.99 -11.58
N GLY A 16 -14.32 -20.14 -11.61
CA GLY A 16 -12.85 -20.28 -11.64
C GLY A 16 -12.17 -20.33 -10.27
N LYS A 17 -12.91 -20.22 -9.14
CA LYS A 17 -12.32 -20.45 -7.83
C LYS A 17 -11.88 -21.92 -7.70
N GLY A 18 -10.61 -22.13 -7.32
CA GLY A 18 -9.99 -23.47 -7.23
C GLY A 18 -9.30 -23.93 -8.52
N GLU A 19 -9.44 -23.17 -9.60
CA GLU A 19 -8.72 -23.40 -10.88
C GLU A 19 -7.51 -22.49 -11.02
N GLU A 20 -6.74 -22.33 -9.93
CA GLU A 20 -5.61 -21.41 -9.90
C GLU A 20 -4.48 -21.90 -10.82
N PRO A 21 -3.86 -21.01 -11.63
CA PRO A 21 -2.77 -21.37 -12.52
C PRO A 21 -1.54 -21.83 -11.72
N LYS A 22 -0.84 -22.81 -12.24
CA LYS A 22 0.47 -23.20 -11.73
C LYS A 22 1.52 -22.22 -12.24
N LEU A 23 1.76 -21.17 -11.46
CA LEU A 23 2.64 -20.06 -11.85
C LEU A 23 4.09 -20.50 -12.03
N GLU A 24 4.71 -20.05 -13.10
CA GLU A 24 6.13 -20.18 -13.34
C GLU A 24 6.93 -19.27 -12.39
N PRO A 25 7.88 -19.81 -11.57
CA PRO A 25 8.74 -18.98 -10.74
C PRO A 25 9.84 -18.33 -11.60
N ARG A 26 9.54 -17.18 -12.15
CA ARG A 26 10.46 -16.43 -13.02
C ARG A 26 11.56 -15.74 -12.23
N ILE A 27 12.65 -15.41 -12.89
CA ILE A 27 13.70 -14.57 -12.36
C ILE A 27 13.43 -13.10 -12.64
N LEU A 28 13.97 -12.22 -11.79
CA LEU A 28 14.00 -10.78 -12.00
C LEU A 28 15.36 -10.40 -12.58
N ILE A 29 15.36 -9.64 -13.68
CA ILE A 29 16.55 -9.16 -14.36
C ILE A 29 16.72 -7.68 -14.05
N GLU A 30 17.82 -7.29 -13.40
CA GLU A 30 18.14 -5.89 -13.17
C GLU A 30 18.39 -5.18 -14.51
N ASN A 31 17.80 -4.00 -14.67
CA ASN A 31 18.06 -3.09 -15.77
C ASN A 31 18.85 -1.87 -15.25
N PRO A 32 20.18 -1.85 -15.44
CA PRO A 32 21.02 -0.77 -14.94
C PRO A 32 20.70 0.61 -15.56
N GLU A 33 20.13 0.67 -16.74
CA GLU A 33 19.74 1.91 -17.42
C GLU A 33 18.67 2.69 -16.65
N TYR A 34 17.78 1.95 -15.97
CA TYR A 34 16.69 2.50 -15.16
C TYR A 34 16.93 2.38 -13.65
N SER A 35 18.03 1.77 -13.22
CA SER A 35 18.45 1.80 -11.81
C SER A 35 19.11 3.15 -11.51
N TYR A 36 18.89 3.73 -10.30
CA TYR A 36 19.37 5.06 -10.00
C TYR A 36 19.75 5.23 -8.52
N GLY A 37 20.79 6.04 -8.28
CA GLY A 37 21.28 6.39 -6.95
C GLY A 37 22.29 5.38 -6.39
N ASP A 38 22.16 5.04 -5.11
CA ASP A 38 23.06 4.11 -4.41
C ASP A 38 22.96 2.68 -4.99
N PRO A 39 24.04 2.13 -5.55
CA PRO A 39 24.03 0.77 -6.11
C PRO A 39 23.85 -0.33 -5.06
N ASN A 40 24.06 -0.05 -3.78
CA ASN A 40 23.89 -1.00 -2.69
C ASN A 40 22.49 -0.96 -2.08
N CYS A 41 21.57 -0.16 -2.63
CA CYS A 41 20.20 -0.08 -2.13
C CYS A 41 19.43 -1.37 -2.38
N GLU A 42 18.47 -1.63 -1.50
CA GLU A 42 17.58 -2.81 -1.58
C GLU A 42 16.17 -2.45 -2.12
N ASN A 43 15.94 -1.20 -2.49
CA ASN A 43 14.67 -0.76 -3.05
C ASN A 43 14.49 -1.27 -4.47
N MET A 44 13.30 -1.77 -4.78
CA MET A 44 13.01 -2.39 -6.06
C MET A 44 11.81 -1.74 -6.75
N LEU A 45 11.98 -1.41 -8.03
CA LEU A 45 10.91 -1.11 -8.97
C LEU A 45 10.88 -2.22 -10.01
N ILE A 46 9.80 -2.98 -10.06
CA ILE A 46 9.67 -4.16 -10.93
C ILE A 46 8.64 -3.87 -12.03
N HIS A 47 9.05 -3.99 -13.29
CA HIS A 47 8.18 -3.89 -14.45
C HIS A 47 7.78 -5.28 -14.94
N GLY A 48 6.47 -5.55 -14.93
CA GLY A 48 5.88 -6.81 -15.39
C GLY A 48 4.59 -7.18 -14.68
N ASP A 49 3.97 -8.28 -15.09
CA ASP A 49 2.77 -8.82 -14.47
C ASP A 49 2.99 -9.06 -12.96
N ASN A 50 2.12 -8.49 -12.14
CA ASN A 50 2.32 -8.51 -10.70
C ASN A 50 2.11 -9.90 -10.07
N LEU A 51 1.29 -10.80 -10.66
CA LEU A 51 1.13 -12.16 -10.15
C LEU A 51 2.42 -12.96 -10.34
N LEU A 52 3.05 -12.84 -11.51
CA LEU A 52 4.34 -13.47 -11.81
C LEU A 52 5.49 -12.83 -11.01
N ALA A 53 5.49 -11.50 -10.86
CA ALA A 53 6.48 -10.80 -10.05
C ALA A 53 6.38 -11.18 -8.57
N LEU A 54 5.17 -11.25 -8.00
CA LEU A 54 4.94 -11.74 -6.64
C LEU A 54 5.42 -13.17 -6.46
N LYS A 55 5.15 -14.05 -7.44
CA LYS A 55 5.68 -15.42 -7.45
C LYS A 55 7.21 -15.46 -7.50
N ALA A 56 7.81 -14.53 -8.27
CA ALA A 56 9.27 -14.38 -8.32
C ALA A 56 9.87 -13.96 -6.98
N LEU A 57 9.17 -13.15 -6.18
CA LEU A 57 9.63 -12.64 -4.89
C LEU A 57 9.47 -13.67 -3.76
N GLU A 58 8.61 -14.67 -3.90
CA GLU A 58 8.17 -15.53 -2.80
C GLU A 58 9.35 -16.24 -2.12
N GLN A 59 10.33 -16.75 -2.89
CA GLN A 59 11.50 -17.45 -2.34
C GLN A 59 12.35 -16.57 -1.41
N ASP A 60 12.54 -15.29 -1.79
CA ASP A 60 13.47 -14.41 -1.10
C ASP A 60 12.78 -13.53 -0.04
N TYR A 61 11.47 -13.28 -0.19
CA TYR A 61 10.74 -12.31 0.63
C TYR A 61 9.60 -12.90 1.46
N ALA A 62 9.38 -14.23 1.47
CA ALA A 62 8.37 -14.84 2.34
C ALA A 62 8.60 -14.45 3.81
N GLY A 63 7.54 -13.93 4.44
CA GLY A 63 7.56 -13.53 5.85
C GLY A 63 8.37 -12.26 6.16
N LYS A 64 8.72 -11.41 5.18
CA LYS A 64 9.59 -10.23 5.38
C LYS A 64 8.91 -8.87 5.22
N VAL A 65 7.74 -8.81 4.58
CA VAL A 65 7.07 -7.53 4.26
C VAL A 65 6.28 -7.04 5.45
N LYS A 66 6.61 -5.85 5.95
CA LYS A 66 5.98 -5.23 7.11
C LYS A 66 4.64 -4.57 6.80
N CYS A 67 4.53 -3.89 5.67
CA CYS A 67 3.30 -3.26 5.23
C CYS A 67 3.06 -3.50 3.75
N ILE A 68 1.88 -4.00 3.43
CA ILE A 68 1.40 -4.12 2.06
C ILE A 68 0.27 -3.12 1.89
N TYR A 69 0.41 -2.24 0.93
CA TYR A 69 -0.66 -1.37 0.46
C TYR A 69 -0.91 -1.65 -1.01
N ILE A 70 -2.15 -1.91 -1.39
CA ILE A 70 -2.55 -2.08 -2.78
C ILE A 70 -3.81 -1.27 -3.11
N ASP A 71 -3.82 -0.73 -4.32
CA ASP A 71 -4.92 0.00 -4.93
C ASP A 71 -5.24 -0.65 -6.30
N PRO A 72 -5.87 -1.83 -6.29
CA PRO A 72 -6.15 -2.54 -7.52
C PRO A 72 -7.20 -1.79 -8.34
N PRO A 73 -7.29 -2.03 -9.68
CA PRO A 73 -8.32 -1.42 -10.50
C PRO A 73 -9.70 -1.75 -9.95
N TYR A 74 -10.54 -0.71 -9.84
CA TYR A 74 -11.94 -0.87 -9.47
C TYR A 74 -12.68 -1.45 -10.67
N ASN A 75 -13.56 -2.38 -10.41
CA ASN A 75 -14.38 -3.01 -11.44
C ASN A 75 -15.51 -2.03 -11.84
N THR A 76 -15.19 -0.98 -12.58
CA THR A 76 -16.17 -0.02 -13.08
C THR A 76 -16.53 -0.35 -14.53
N GLY A 77 -17.81 -0.65 -14.78
CA GLY A 77 -18.46 -1.20 -15.98
C GLY A 77 -17.90 -0.99 -17.40
N ASN A 78 -16.98 -0.05 -17.60
CA ASN A 78 -16.42 0.26 -18.93
C ASN A 78 -15.29 -0.69 -19.39
N ALA A 79 -14.75 -1.53 -18.48
CA ALA A 79 -13.72 -2.50 -18.84
C ALA A 79 -14.30 -3.79 -19.44
N PHE A 80 -15.60 -4.02 -19.32
CA PHE A 80 -16.26 -5.30 -19.58
C PHE A 80 -17.57 -5.18 -20.39
N GLU A 81 -17.68 -4.22 -21.29
CA GLU A 81 -18.90 -3.94 -22.10
C GLU A 81 -19.54 -5.16 -22.82
N HIS A 82 -18.87 -6.31 -22.79
CA HIS A 82 -19.30 -7.53 -23.47
C HIS A 82 -19.53 -8.74 -22.55
N TYR A 83 -19.47 -8.57 -21.21
CA TYR A 83 -19.65 -9.65 -20.26
C TYR A 83 -20.90 -9.45 -19.40
N ASP A 84 -21.55 -10.56 -19.03
CA ASP A 84 -22.57 -10.60 -18.00
C ASP A 84 -21.98 -10.16 -16.66
N ASP A 85 -22.69 -9.34 -15.88
CA ASP A 85 -22.27 -8.81 -14.56
C ASP A 85 -21.66 -9.87 -13.64
N ASN A 86 -22.19 -11.08 -13.64
CA ASN A 86 -21.70 -12.17 -12.79
C ASN A 86 -20.32 -12.72 -13.24
N LEU A 87 -20.05 -12.70 -14.54
CA LEU A 87 -18.76 -13.13 -15.08
C LEU A 87 -17.68 -12.08 -14.79
N GLU A 88 -18.02 -10.82 -14.88
CA GLU A 88 -17.16 -9.69 -14.57
C GLU A 88 -16.64 -9.75 -13.13
N HIS A 89 -17.51 -9.88 -12.15
CA HIS A 89 -17.12 -10.07 -10.74
C HIS A 89 -16.25 -11.30 -10.52
N SER A 90 -16.55 -12.43 -11.19
CA SER A 90 -15.76 -13.65 -11.08
C SER A 90 -14.33 -13.46 -11.59
N ILE A 91 -14.15 -12.73 -12.70
CA ILE A 91 -12.85 -12.42 -13.26
C ILE A 91 -12.05 -11.54 -12.30
N TRP A 92 -12.65 -10.49 -11.76
CA TRP A 92 -12.02 -9.61 -10.79
C TRP A 92 -11.62 -10.37 -9.50
N LEU A 93 -12.51 -11.22 -8.99
CA LEU A 93 -12.23 -12.04 -7.81
C LEU A 93 -11.08 -13.01 -8.03
N ASN A 94 -11.00 -13.66 -9.20
CA ASN A 94 -9.86 -14.50 -9.57
C ASN A 94 -8.54 -13.73 -9.59
N LEU A 95 -8.57 -12.51 -10.17
CA LEU A 95 -7.39 -11.65 -10.22
C LEU A 95 -6.89 -11.31 -8.81
N ILE A 96 -7.77 -10.87 -7.92
CA ILE A 96 -7.42 -10.39 -6.59
C ILE A 96 -7.06 -11.55 -5.64
N PHE A 97 -7.84 -12.63 -5.65
CA PHE A 97 -7.66 -13.76 -4.74
C PHE A 97 -6.25 -14.37 -4.81
N GLN A 98 -5.76 -14.61 -6.02
CA GLN A 98 -4.45 -15.22 -6.23
C GLN A 98 -3.31 -14.31 -5.73
N ARG A 99 -3.42 -13.00 -6.00
CA ARG A 99 -2.44 -12.00 -5.56
C ARG A 99 -2.43 -11.85 -4.05
N ILE A 100 -3.60 -11.76 -3.41
CA ILE A 100 -3.71 -11.65 -1.95
C ILE A 100 -3.12 -12.90 -1.26
N LYS A 101 -3.30 -14.11 -1.82
CA LYS A 101 -2.67 -15.33 -1.28
C LYS A 101 -1.15 -15.25 -1.24
N ILE A 102 -0.52 -14.78 -2.32
CA ILE A 102 0.94 -14.63 -2.35
C ILE A 102 1.36 -13.46 -1.44
N LEU A 103 0.66 -12.33 -1.48
CA LEU A 103 0.91 -11.19 -0.60
C LEU A 103 0.86 -11.60 0.87
N TYR A 104 -0.12 -12.44 1.24
CA TYR A 104 -0.20 -13.00 2.59
C TYR A 104 1.05 -13.84 2.94
N SER A 105 1.60 -14.63 2.02
CA SER A 105 2.83 -15.39 2.26
C SER A 105 4.04 -14.50 2.48
N LEU A 106 4.12 -13.36 1.76
CA LEU A 106 5.22 -12.40 1.86
C LEU A 106 5.21 -11.58 3.15
N MET A 107 4.04 -11.40 3.80
CA MET A 107 3.92 -10.61 5.03
C MET A 107 4.73 -11.19 6.18
N SER A 108 5.39 -10.32 6.95
CA SER A 108 5.95 -10.64 8.26
C SER A 108 4.87 -10.96 9.28
N LYS A 109 5.20 -11.63 10.38
CA LYS A 109 4.23 -11.97 11.44
C LYS A 109 3.57 -10.74 12.05
N ASP A 110 4.31 -9.65 12.17
CA ASP A 110 3.87 -8.35 12.66
C ASP A 110 3.46 -7.40 11.54
N GLY A 111 3.13 -7.95 10.35
CA GLY A 111 2.78 -7.21 9.16
C GLY A 111 1.32 -6.75 9.12
N ALA A 112 1.08 -5.65 8.38
CA ALA A 112 -0.23 -5.11 8.04
C ALA A 112 -0.49 -5.21 6.53
N PHE A 113 -1.74 -5.51 6.17
CA PHE A 113 -2.25 -5.50 4.79
C PHE A 113 -3.37 -4.48 4.66
N CYS A 114 -3.26 -3.61 3.67
CA CYS A 114 -4.19 -2.54 3.37
C CYS A 114 -4.62 -2.64 1.90
N ILE A 115 -5.90 -2.77 1.64
CA ILE A 115 -6.46 -2.73 0.29
C ILE A 115 -7.46 -1.58 0.18
N HIS A 116 -7.22 -0.71 -0.79
CA HIS A 116 -8.04 0.47 -1.07
C HIS A 116 -9.03 0.15 -2.18
N LEU A 117 -10.30 0.36 -1.94
CA LEU A 117 -11.38 0.00 -2.86
C LEU A 117 -12.55 0.98 -2.74
N ASP A 118 -13.44 0.93 -3.69
CA ASP A 118 -14.72 1.62 -3.64
C ASP A 118 -15.86 0.71 -3.10
N ASP A 119 -17.09 1.23 -3.14
CA ASP A 119 -18.27 0.50 -2.66
C ASP A 119 -18.62 -0.73 -3.50
N GLN A 120 -18.17 -0.83 -4.75
CA GLN A 120 -18.53 -1.92 -5.65
C GLN A 120 -17.88 -3.24 -5.21
N GLU A 121 -16.57 -3.22 -4.96
CA GLU A 121 -15.80 -4.44 -4.72
C GLU A 121 -15.38 -4.67 -3.26
N VAL A 122 -15.47 -3.65 -2.41
CA VAL A 122 -14.98 -3.75 -1.03
C VAL A 122 -15.64 -4.86 -0.22
N HIS A 123 -16.91 -5.13 -0.44
CA HIS A 123 -17.66 -6.15 0.31
C HIS A 123 -17.25 -7.57 -0.07
N TYR A 124 -17.01 -7.81 -1.36
CA TYR A 124 -16.49 -9.09 -1.86
C TYR A 124 -15.03 -9.29 -1.44
N ALA A 125 -14.21 -8.25 -1.59
CA ALA A 125 -12.82 -8.25 -1.11
C ALA A 125 -12.74 -8.57 0.38
N LYS A 126 -13.67 -8.02 1.19
CA LYS A 126 -13.75 -8.31 2.63
C LYS A 126 -13.93 -9.80 2.92
N VAL A 127 -14.81 -10.47 2.20
CA VAL A 127 -15.03 -11.91 2.37
C VAL A 127 -13.81 -12.72 1.92
N VAL A 128 -13.20 -12.36 0.80
CA VAL A 128 -11.94 -12.96 0.31
C VAL A 128 -10.81 -12.81 1.32
N CYS A 129 -10.64 -11.61 1.86
CA CYS A 129 -9.63 -11.36 2.89
C CYS A 129 -9.92 -12.12 4.19
N ASP A 130 -11.18 -12.22 4.61
CA ASP A 130 -11.58 -13.04 5.78
C ASP A 130 -11.24 -14.53 5.58
N GLU A 131 -11.32 -15.03 4.36
CA GLU A 131 -10.94 -16.41 4.03
C GLU A 131 -9.42 -16.63 4.11
N ILE A 132 -8.62 -15.69 3.61
CA ILE A 132 -7.16 -15.81 3.53
C ILE A 132 -6.48 -15.47 4.86
N PHE A 133 -6.84 -14.34 5.47
CA PHE A 133 -6.24 -13.84 6.72
C PHE A 133 -6.86 -14.45 7.97
N GLY A 134 -8.12 -14.91 7.88
CA GLY A 134 -8.95 -15.21 9.02
C GLY A 134 -9.68 -13.98 9.56
N ARG A 135 -10.98 -14.12 9.83
CA ARG A 135 -11.86 -13.03 10.30
C ARG A 135 -11.34 -12.30 11.55
N ASN A 136 -10.68 -13.02 12.46
CA ASN A 136 -10.13 -12.44 13.70
C ASN A 136 -8.92 -11.51 13.44
N ASN A 137 -8.35 -11.55 12.26
CA ASN A 137 -7.23 -10.71 11.85
C ASN A 137 -7.68 -9.43 11.13
N PHE A 138 -8.98 -9.23 10.96
CA PHE A 138 -9.54 -7.96 10.50
C PHE A 138 -9.37 -6.89 11.59
N ILE A 139 -8.84 -5.71 11.21
CA ILE A 139 -8.65 -4.58 12.12
C ILE A 139 -9.80 -3.60 11.96
N SER A 140 -9.95 -3.02 10.77
CA SER A 140 -10.96 -1.98 10.51
C SER A 140 -11.24 -1.81 9.02
N THR A 141 -12.39 -1.21 8.73
CA THR A 141 -12.67 -0.55 7.46
C THR A 141 -12.60 0.95 7.70
N ILE A 142 -11.62 1.61 7.07
CA ILE A 142 -11.44 3.06 7.19
C ILE A 142 -12.18 3.73 6.03
N ALA A 143 -13.09 4.63 6.35
CA ALA A 143 -13.77 5.47 5.35
C ALA A 143 -12.93 6.73 5.07
N ILE A 144 -12.56 6.94 3.82
CA ILE A 144 -11.72 8.06 3.37
C ILE A 144 -12.57 8.96 2.48
N LYS A 145 -12.71 10.23 2.85
CA LYS A 145 -13.38 11.21 2.01
C LYS A 145 -12.51 11.51 0.79
N SER A 146 -12.86 10.92 -0.37
CA SER A 146 -12.08 11.01 -1.61
C SER A 146 -12.61 12.07 -2.58
N SER A 147 -13.83 12.59 -2.37
CA SER A 147 -14.40 13.60 -3.27
C SER A 147 -15.28 14.61 -2.53
N THR A 148 -15.50 15.76 -3.18
CA THR A 148 -16.46 16.76 -2.73
C THR A 148 -17.54 16.89 -3.82
N PRO A 149 -18.84 16.87 -3.46
CA PRO A 149 -19.91 17.03 -4.45
C PRO A 149 -19.85 18.43 -5.03
N SER A 150 -19.55 18.54 -6.31
CA SER A 150 -19.53 19.81 -7.05
C SER A 150 -19.78 19.57 -8.55
N GLY A 151 -20.31 20.58 -9.23
CA GLY A 151 -20.47 20.56 -10.68
C GLY A 151 -21.31 19.40 -11.21
N VAL A 152 -20.82 18.75 -12.26
CA VAL A 152 -21.48 17.64 -12.98
C VAL A 152 -21.83 16.46 -12.05
N LYS A 153 -21.01 16.18 -11.04
CA LYS A 153 -21.28 15.10 -10.06
C LYS A 153 -22.61 15.25 -9.33
N THR A 154 -23.17 16.46 -9.26
CA THR A 154 -24.46 16.74 -8.60
C THR A 154 -25.66 16.76 -9.54
N SER A 155 -25.46 16.64 -10.85
CA SER A 155 -26.52 16.66 -11.87
C SER A 155 -27.53 15.51 -11.74
N HIS A 156 -27.07 14.36 -11.19
CA HIS A 156 -27.88 13.15 -10.99
C HIS A 156 -28.31 12.92 -9.53
N LYS A 157 -28.36 13.98 -8.70
CA LYS A 157 -28.71 13.92 -7.27
C LYS A 157 -30.10 13.33 -6.96
N ASP A 158 -31.00 13.37 -7.93
CA ASP A 158 -32.36 12.82 -7.89
C ASP A 158 -32.44 11.34 -8.31
N LYS A 159 -31.38 10.81 -8.93
CA LYS A 159 -31.30 9.42 -9.42
C LYS A 159 -30.39 8.54 -8.56
N LYS A 160 -29.32 9.11 -7.96
CA LYS A 160 -28.33 8.35 -7.15
C LYS A 160 -27.84 9.16 -5.95
N ILE A 161 -27.40 8.45 -4.89
CA ILE A 161 -26.65 9.06 -3.79
C ILE A 161 -25.22 9.31 -4.27
N ILE A 162 -24.78 10.57 -4.21
CA ILE A 162 -23.46 10.96 -4.71
C ILE A 162 -22.35 10.35 -3.85
N LYS A 163 -21.43 9.64 -4.47
CA LYS A 163 -20.27 9.02 -3.82
C LYS A 163 -19.30 10.10 -3.34
N GLN A 164 -18.85 9.99 -2.07
CA GLN A 164 -17.88 10.89 -1.46
C GLN A 164 -16.70 10.16 -0.82
N LYS A 165 -16.74 8.84 -0.74
CA LYS A 165 -15.79 8.06 0.01
C LYS A 165 -15.21 6.92 -0.79
N ASP A 166 -13.99 6.56 -0.47
CA ASP A 166 -13.40 5.27 -0.73
C ASP A 166 -13.19 4.53 0.60
N LEU A 167 -12.89 3.26 0.54
CA LEU A 167 -12.77 2.39 1.70
C LEU A 167 -11.41 1.68 1.72
N LEU A 168 -10.77 1.67 2.87
CA LEU A 168 -9.52 0.95 3.10
C LEU A 168 -9.80 -0.19 4.08
N LEU A 169 -9.71 -1.44 3.60
CA LEU A 169 -9.74 -2.60 4.48
C LEU A 169 -8.35 -2.85 5.06
N VAL A 170 -8.29 -3.06 6.36
CA VAL A 170 -7.03 -3.28 7.08
C VAL A 170 -7.05 -4.62 7.80
N TYR A 171 -6.02 -5.43 7.53
CA TYR A 171 -5.80 -6.74 8.16
C TYR A 171 -4.41 -6.82 8.78
N LYS A 172 -4.27 -7.60 9.84
CA LYS A 172 -2.99 -8.01 10.43
C LYS A 172 -2.64 -9.44 10.04
N LYS A 173 -1.36 -9.78 10.07
CA LYS A 173 -0.89 -11.17 9.93
C LYS A 173 -1.12 -11.96 11.21
N SER A 174 -0.84 -11.36 12.36
CA SER A 174 -1.03 -11.94 13.69
C SER A 174 -1.19 -10.83 14.76
N ASP A 175 -1.34 -11.24 16.02
CA ASP A 175 -1.42 -10.33 17.17
C ASP A 175 -0.07 -9.65 17.52
N GLU A 176 1.01 -9.96 16.81
CA GLU A 176 2.30 -9.29 16.96
C GLU A 176 2.30 -7.87 16.35
N LEU A 177 1.35 -7.56 15.45
CA LEU A 177 1.23 -6.22 14.88
C LEU A 177 1.00 -5.17 15.97
N ARG A 178 1.78 -4.10 15.91
CA ARG A 178 1.58 -2.87 16.69
C ARG A 178 1.16 -1.75 15.76
N ILE A 179 0.20 -0.96 16.22
CA ILE A 179 -0.29 0.22 15.50
C ILE A 179 0.30 1.45 16.20
N ASN A 180 0.96 2.31 15.45
CA ASN A 180 1.50 3.58 15.94
C ASN A 180 0.37 4.62 15.93
N PRO A 181 -0.15 5.08 17.09
CA PRO A 181 -1.25 6.02 17.12
C PRO A 181 -0.93 7.30 16.36
N GLN A 182 -1.81 7.71 15.47
CA GLN A 182 -1.71 8.96 14.73
C GLN A 182 -2.75 9.96 15.26
N TYR A 183 -2.45 11.24 15.11
CA TYR A 183 -3.30 12.30 15.61
C TYR A 183 -3.58 13.32 14.51
N VAL A 184 -4.79 13.86 14.52
CA VAL A 184 -5.22 14.94 13.63
C VAL A 184 -5.53 16.20 14.43
N ARG A 185 -5.30 17.36 13.81
CA ARG A 185 -5.57 18.67 14.41
C ARG A 185 -7.05 18.80 14.75
N LYS A 186 -7.40 19.14 16.01
CA LYS A 186 -8.78 19.38 16.41
C LYS A 186 -9.24 20.72 15.84
N SER A 187 -10.40 20.75 15.22
CA SER A 187 -11.00 21.94 14.60
C SER A 187 -12.00 22.65 15.50
N GLU A 188 -12.42 22.02 16.59
CA GLU A 188 -13.38 22.59 17.53
C GLU A 188 -12.74 22.81 18.89
N TRP A 189 -13.04 23.96 19.49
CA TRP A 189 -12.61 24.23 20.84
C TRP A 189 -13.37 23.37 21.85
N ASP A 190 -12.63 22.82 22.82
CA ASP A 190 -13.22 22.05 23.90
C ASP A 190 -13.61 22.98 25.08
N THR A 191 -14.90 23.19 25.24
CA THR A 191 -15.48 24.11 26.24
C THR A 191 -15.18 23.73 27.70
N HIS A 192 -14.65 22.51 27.94
CA HIS A 192 -14.22 22.13 29.30
C HIS A 192 -12.92 22.82 29.71
N PHE A 193 -12.07 23.26 28.78
CA PHE A 193 -10.84 24.00 29.05
C PHE A 193 -11.14 25.48 29.26
N ASN A 194 -11.82 25.81 30.36
CA ASN A 194 -12.32 27.15 30.67
C ASN A 194 -11.65 27.83 31.89
N TYR A 195 -10.64 27.19 32.47
CA TYR A 195 -9.83 27.70 33.55
C TYR A 195 -8.43 28.07 33.09
N PHE A 196 -7.85 29.11 33.74
CA PHE A 196 -6.50 29.57 33.47
C PHE A 196 -5.72 29.76 34.76
N ILE A 197 -4.58 29.08 34.91
CA ILE A 197 -3.67 29.25 36.05
C ILE A 197 -2.90 30.56 35.87
N ASN A 198 -3.04 31.47 36.83
CA ASN A 198 -2.38 32.78 36.79
C ASN A 198 -0.86 32.67 36.99
N SER A 199 -0.14 33.78 36.74
CA SER A 199 1.33 33.80 36.79
C SER A 199 1.90 33.59 38.20
N ASP A 200 1.08 33.76 39.23
CA ASP A 200 1.41 33.45 40.63
C ASP A 200 1.43 31.96 40.95
N ASN A 201 0.94 31.13 40.01
CA ASN A 201 0.78 29.68 40.12
C ASN A 201 -0.05 29.24 41.34
N LYS A 202 -0.84 30.15 41.91
CA LYS A 202 -1.68 29.92 43.08
C LYS A 202 -3.15 30.14 42.80
N THR A 203 -3.49 31.04 41.91
CA THR A 203 -4.87 31.43 41.66
C THR A 203 -5.32 31.03 40.23
N VAL A 204 -6.64 30.94 40.07
CA VAL A 204 -7.27 30.57 38.79
C VAL A 204 -8.18 31.70 38.32
N SER A 205 -8.09 32.04 37.04
CA SER A 205 -9.01 32.97 36.35
C SER A 205 -9.88 32.23 35.35
N SER A 206 -10.99 32.84 34.96
CA SER A 206 -11.77 32.39 33.83
C SER A 206 -10.96 32.55 32.54
N PHE A 207 -10.95 31.54 31.66
CA PHE A 207 -10.26 31.62 30.39
C PHE A 207 -10.77 32.80 29.54
N LEU A 208 -12.08 33.08 29.57
CA LEU A 208 -12.66 34.24 28.89
C LEU A 208 -12.06 35.57 29.34
N GLU A 209 -11.87 35.77 30.66
CA GLU A 209 -11.26 37.00 31.21
C GLU A 209 -9.83 37.15 30.71
N VAL A 210 -9.08 36.07 30.66
CA VAL A 210 -7.70 36.06 30.15
C VAL A 210 -7.65 36.38 28.66
N LEU A 211 -8.56 35.84 27.84
CA LEU A 211 -8.67 36.16 26.42
C LEU A 211 -8.94 37.65 26.19
N LYS A 212 -9.84 38.24 26.97
CA LYS A 212 -10.15 39.69 26.93
C LYS A 212 -8.99 40.55 27.38
N LYS A 213 -8.31 40.18 28.46
CA LYS A 213 -7.12 40.88 28.99
C LYS A 213 -5.97 40.90 27.97
N ASN A 214 -5.80 39.81 27.23
CA ASN A 214 -4.77 39.68 26.20
C ASN A 214 -5.21 40.18 24.83
N ARG A 215 -6.40 40.78 24.70
CA ARG A 215 -6.95 41.32 23.46
C ARG A 215 -7.15 40.28 22.34
N ILE A 216 -7.24 39.00 22.71
CA ILE A 216 -7.62 37.91 21.80
C ILE A 216 -9.10 38.02 21.44
N LEU A 217 -9.93 38.34 22.44
CA LEU A 217 -11.34 38.72 22.29
C LEU A 217 -11.57 40.15 22.75
N THR A 218 -12.52 40.83 22.16
CA THR A 218 -12.98 42.15 22.59
C THR A 218 -13.83 42.06 23.83
N GLN A 219 -14.05 43.19 24.57
CA GLN A 219 -14.87 43.21 25.77
C GLN A 219 -16.35 42.79 25.54
N LYS A 220 -16.85 42.97 24.29
CA LYS A 220 -18.23 42.64 23.91
C LYS A 220 -18.40 41.18 23.49
N GLN A 221 -17.32 40.48 23.15
CA GLN A 221 -17.35 39.09 22.72
C GLN A 221 -17.51 38.13 23.90
N SER A 222 -18.10 36.98 23.61
CA SER A 222 -18.29 35.86 24.52
C SER A 222 -17.28 34.75 24.22
N ILE A 223 -17.22 33.71 25.04
CA ILE A 223 -16.36 32.56 24.82
C ILE A 223 -16.73 31.78 23.53
N ARG A 224 -17.98 31.92 23.04
CA ARG A 224 -18.43 31.29 21.78
C ARG A 224 -17.77 31.90 20.55
N ASP A 225 -17.22 33.09 20.68
CA ASP A 225 -16.50 33.78 19.59
C ASP A 225 -15.02 33.36 19.53
N PHE A 226 -14.58 32.51 20.47
CA PHE A 226 -13.25 31.90 20.41
C PHE A 226 -13.22 30.77 19.41
N ASP A 227 -12.49 30.99 18.31
CA ASP A 227 -12.37 30.03 17.18
C ASP A 227 -10.94 29.53 17.08
N ILE A 228 -10.73 28.27 17.38
CA ILE A 228 -9.39 27.65 17.28
C ILE A 228 -8.91 27.41 15.82
N ASN A 229 -9.77 27.64 14.80
CA ASN A 229 -9.33 27.69 13.40
C ASN A 229 -8.72 29.05 13.03
N ASN A 230 -8.94 30.08 13.84
CA ASN A 230 -8.22 31.34 13.72
C ASN A 230 -6.78 31.16 14.26
N GLU A 231 -5.77 31.40 13.44
CA GLU A 231 -4.35 31.19 13.79
C GLU A 231 -3.92 31.97 15.03
N VAL A 232 -4.39 33.21 15.22
CA VAL A 232 -4.05 34.03 16.41
C VAL A 232 -4.64 33.42 17.69
N HIS A 233 -5.90 32.97 17.64
CA HIS A 233 -6.53 32.32 18.78
C HIS A 233 -5.85 30.99 19.11
N ARG A 234 -5.51 30.21 18.08
CA ARG A 234 -4.83 28.93 18.23
C ARG A 234 -3.43 29.08 18.79
N ASP A 235 -2.65 30.00 18.26
CA ASP A 235 -1.31 30.31 18.76
C ASP A 235 -1.34 30.67 20.26
N PHE A 236 -2.29 31.51 20.66
CA PHE A 236 -2.47 31.85 22.05
C PHE A 236 -2.82 30.62 22.90
N TYR A 237 -3.72 29.75 22.37
CA TYR A 237 -4.20 28.54 23.04
C TYR A 237 -3.05 27.54 23.26
N ILE A 238 -2.26 27.29 22.25
CA ILE A 238 -1.14 26.35 22.31
C ILE A 238 0.02 26.89 23.18
N LYS A 239 0.38 28.18 23.03
CA LYS A 239 1.44 28.82 23.83
C LYS A 239 1.14 28.83 25.35
N ASN A 240 -0.13 28.83 25.72
CA ASN A 240 -0.57 28.82 27.12
C ASN A 240 -1.10 27.46 27.56
N ALA A 241 -0.82 26.37 26.85
CA ALA A 241 -1.41 25.07 27.11
C ALA A 241 -1.14 24.50 28.51
N ASP A 242 -0.01 24.86 29.15
CA ASP A 242 0.30 24.45 30.52
C ASP A 242 -0.55 25.18 31.56
N LYS A 243 -1.10 26.34 31.20
CA LYS A 243 -1.92 27.19 32.10
C LYS A 243 -3.40 27.04 31.86
N ILE A 244 -3.81 26.66 30.67
CA ILE A 244 -5.22 26.42 30.30
C ILE A 244 -5.61 25.05 30.82
N CYS A 245 -6.64 24.97 31.66
CA CYS A 245 -7.03 23.75 32.35
C CYS A 245 -8.52 23.44 32.21
N GLN A 246 -8.83 22.16 32.29
CA GLN A 246 -10.16 21.64 32.59
C GLN A 246 -10.18 21.09 34.02
N THR A 247 -11.39 20.92 34.58
CA THR A 247 -11.56 20.26 35.88
C THR A 247 -12.13 18.86 35.70
N GLN A 248 -11.56 17.90 36.43
CA GLN A 248 -12.02 16.51 36.44
C GLN A 248 -12.36 16.04 37.86
N SER A 249 -13.27 15.07 37.98
CA SER A 249 -13.55 14.43 39.28
C SER A 249 -12.37 13.54 39.67
N HIS A 250 -11.99 13.56 40.94
CA HIS A 250 -10.93 12.69 41.47
C HIS A 250 -11.48 11.76 42.55
N LYS A 251 -10.89 10.58 42.76
CA LYS A 251 -11.38 9.57 43.71
C LYS A 251 -11.02 9.90 45.15
N ASN A 252 -9.89 10.55 45.41
CA ASN A 252 -9.43 10.87 46.77
C ASN A 252 -10.28 11.98 47.41
N ILE A 253 -11.01 11.65 48.47
CA ILE A 253 -11.92 12.54 49.16
C ILE A 253 -11.15 13.58 50.00
N GLU A 254 -10.04 13.20 50.63
CA GLU A 254 -9.24 14.09 51.48
C GLU A 254 -8.65 15.26 50.68
N LEU A 255 -8.12 14.98 49.46
CA LEU A 255 -7.60 16.01 48.56
C LEU A 255 -8.70 16.97 48.09
N LYS A 256 -9.90 16.45 47.83
CA LYS A 256 -11.06 17.29 47.47
C LYS A 256 -11.44 18.25 48.60
N GLU A 257 -11.51 17.75 49.82
CA GLU A 257 -11.86 18.58 50.98
C GLU A 257 -10.76 19.59 51.32
N ALA A 258 -9.49 19.18 51.27
CA ALA A 258 -8.36 20.08 51.45
C ALA A 258 -8.37 21.23 50.42
N SER A 259 -8.60 20.91 49.14
CA SER A 259 -8.70 21.92 48.07
C SER A 259 -9.89 22.87 48.25
N ARG A 260 -11.05 22.39 48.75
CA ARG A 260 -12.21 23.24 49.04
C ARG A 260 -11.93 24.22 50.18
N LYS A 261 -11.10 23.83 51.18
CA LYS A 261 -10.72 24.69 52.28
C LYS A 261 -9.84 25.87 51.87
N LEU A 262 -9.08 25.73 50.78
CA LEU A 262 -8.24 26.78 50.20
C LEU A 262 -9.05 27.82 49.40
N LYS A 263 -10.34 27.59 49.17
CA LYS A 263 -11.25 28.45 48.41
C LYS A 263 -10.69 28.74 46.97
N ASP A 264 -10.19 29.96 46.76
CA ASP A 264 -9.77 30.45 45.42
C ASP A 264 -8.32 30.08 45.05
N GLU A 265 -7.63 29.31 45.90
CA GLU A 265 -6.24 28.90 45.67
C GLU A 265 -6.14 27.45 45.18
N ILE A 266 -5.07 27.17 44.44
CA ILE A 266 -4.74 25.84 43.92
C ILE A 266 -4.02 25.04 45.00
N LEU A 267 -4.51 23.85 45.31
CA LEU A 267 -3.79 22.85 46.09
C LEU A 267 -2.82 22.10 45.15
N HIS A 268 -1.52 22.27 45.38
CA HIS A 268 -0.48 21.50 44.66
C HIS A 268 -0.11 20.25 45.45
N THR A 269 0.00 19.13 44.74
CA THR A 269 0.57 17.86 45.23
C THR A 269 1.71 17.46 44.31
N GLU A 270 2.47 16.43 44.66
CA GLU A 270 3.56 15.95 43.80
C GLU A 270 3.13 15.63 42.38
N ASN A 271 1.90 15.10 42.18
CA ASN A 271 1.44 14.57 40.91
C ASN A 271 0.19 15.23 40.35
N ALA A 272 -0.42 16.19 41.05
CA ALA A 272 -1.69 16.78 40.63
C ALA A 272 -1.93 18.15 41.26
N MET A 273 -2.76 18.94 40.58
CA MET A 273 -3.27 20.22 41.05
C MET A 273 -4.79 20.12 41.30
N PHE A 274 -5.30 20.75 42.33
CA PHE A 274 -6.72 20.75 42.66
C PHE A 274 -7.21 22.16 42.86
N TYR A 275 -8.41 22.43 42.36
CA TYR A 275 -9.12 23.68 42.55
C TYR A 275 -10.58 23.41 42.89
N ASN A 276 -11.06 23.98 43.99
CA ASN A 276 -12.43 23.84 44.47
C ASN A 276 -12.95 22.37 44.50
N GLY A 277 -12.13 21.46 45.00
CA GLY A 277 -12.47 20.04 45.13
C GLY A 277 -12.45 19.24 43.85
N ARG A 278 -11.91 19.78 42.75
CA ARG A 278 -11.73 19.09 41.45
C ARG A 278 -10.27 19.14 41.05
N GLN A 279 -9.80 18.09 40.35
CA GLN A 279 -8.46 18.05 39.78
C GLN A 279 -8.41 18.96 38.55
N LEU A 280 -7.38 19.82 38.48
CA LEU A 280 -7.04 20.58 37.28
C LEU A 280 -6.17 19.73 36.36
N THR A 281 -6.56 19.66 35.11
CA THR A 281 -5.79 18.96 34.06
C THR A 281 -5.41 19.96 32.98
N PRO A 282 -4.11 20.23 32.78
CA PRO A 282 -3.65 21.17 31.77
C PRO A 282 -3.94 20.68 30.34
N LEU A 283 -4.16 21.63 29.42
CA LEU A 283 -4.34 21.39 28.02
C LEU A 283 -3.10 20.72 27.38
N SER A 284 -1.91 21.02 27.91
CA SER A 284 -0.66 20.41 27.42
C SER A 284 -0.66 18.89 27.45
N ASN A 285 -1.45 18.26 28.33
CA ASN A 285 -1.64 16.81 28.35
C ASN A 285 -2.44 16.28 27.13
N SER A 286 -3.12 17.16 26.40
CA SER A 286 -3.90 16.83 25.19
C SER A 286 -3.20 17.27 23.90
N LEU A 287 -1.96 17.76 24.00
CA LEU A 287 -1.16 18.12 22.83
C LEU A 287 -0.41 16.90 22.33
N ASN A 288 -0.50 16.66 21.01
CA ASN A 288 0.21 15.61 20.32
C ASN A 288 0.86 16.14 19.05
N ASN A 289 1.81 15.38 18.50
CA ASN A 289 2.40 15.70 17.22
C ASN A 289 1.36 15.43 16.13
N VAL A 290 1.07 16.41 15.31
CA VAL A 290 0.18 16.31 14.15
C VAL A 290 0.89 16.76 12.89
N VAL A 291 0.54 16.21 11.76
CA VAL A 291 0.98 16.70 10.46
C VAL A 291 -0.04 17.71 9.97
N TYR A 292 0.39 18.95 9.76
CA TYR A 292 -0.46 20.03 9.28
C TYR A 292 0.31 20.96 8.34
N ARG A 293 -0.21 21.17 7.12
CA ARG A 293 0.41 22.02 6.09
C ARG A 293 1.92 21.78 5.94
N ASP A 294 2.29 20.56 5.60
CA ASP A 294 3.68 20.13 5.37
C ASP A 294 4.64 20.25 6.58
N LYS A 295 4.10 20.32 7.80
CA LYS A 295 4.89 20.36 9.02
C LYS A 295 4.36 19.40 10.06
N ILE A 296 5.29 18.84 10.84
CA ILE A 296 4.95 18.15 12.10
C ILE A 296 5.05 19.19 13.21
N GLU A 297 3.93 19.43 13.87
CA GLU A 297 3.87 20.38 14.97
C GLU A 297 3.11 19.80 16.17
N LYS A 298 3.42 20.30 17.35
CA LYS A 298 2.71 19.93 18.58
C LYS A 298 1.45 20.77 18.67
N ASP A 299 0.29 20.13 18.65
CA ASP A 299 -0.99 20.82 18.60
C ASP A 299 -2.07 20.11 19.41
N PHE A 300 -3.19 20.78 19.62
CA PHE A 300 -4.40 20.21 20.21
C PHE A 300 -5.05 19.24 19.22
N ALA A 301 -5.07 17.96 19.60
CA ALA A 301 -5.23 16.89 18.66
C ALA A 301 -6.28 15.85 19.09
N LEU A 302 -6.87 15.20 18.10
CA LEU A 302 -7.72 14.03 18.26
C LEU A 302 -6.99 12.79 17.78
N LEU A 303 -7.20 11.67 18.47
CA LEU A 303 -6.75 10.38 17.96
C LEU A 303 -7.41 10.11 16.60
N LEU A 304 -6.61 9.75 15.62
CA LEU A 304 -7.09 9.34 14.30
C LEU A 304 -7.81 7.99 14.44
N CYS A 305 -9.07 7.98 14.09
CA CYS A 305 -9.91 6.77 14.08
C CYS A 305 -10.12 6.26 12.64
N ASP A 306 -11.25 5.66 12.35
CA ASP A 306 -11.57 4.99 11.09
C ASP A 306 -12.36 5.85 10.08
N PHE A 307 -12.43 7.15 10.30
CA PHE A 307 -13.04 8.11 9.36
C PHE A 307 -12.07 9.25 9.06
N TRP A 308 -11.55 9.28 7.82
CA TRP A 308 -10.56 10.27 7.37
C TRP A 308 -11.20 11.28 6.41
N SER A 309 -11.48 12.46 6.90
CA SER A 309 -12.12 13.54 6.12
C SER A 309 -11.18 14.70 5.80
N ASP A 310 -9.96 14.66 6.28
CA ASP A 310 -8.97 15.74 6.24
C ASP A 310 -7.91 15.58 5.14
N ILE A 311 -8.02 14.52 4.33
CA ILE A 311 -7.12 14.27 3.19
C ILE A 311 -7.65 15.02 1.97
N ASP A 312 -6.78 15.84 1.36
CA ASP A 312 -7.11 16.54 0.13
C ASP A 312 -6.77 15.65 -1.08
N PHE A 313 -7.78 15.33 -1.88
CA PHE A 313 -7.65 14.63 -3.16
C PHE A 313 -7.59 15.59 -4.35
N GLN A 314 -7.75 16.90 -4.10
CA GLN A 314 -7.57 17.92 -5.11
C GLN A 314 -6.08 18.29 -5.19
N ASN A 315 -5.61 18.70 -6.36
CA ASN A 315 -4.20 19.10 -6.60
C ASN A 315 -3.14 17.98 -6.50
N THR A 316 -3.53 16.70 -6.44
CA THR A 316 -2.59 15.57 -6.46
C THR A 316 -1.78 15.49 -7.76
N GLN A 317 -2.27 16.09 -8.84
CA GLN A 317 -1.63 16.06 -10.16
C GLN A 317 -0.17 16.55 -10.13
N ASN A 318 0.14 17.55 -9.29
CA ASN A 318 1.46 18.16 -9.20
C ASN A 318 2.39 17.52 -8.17
N GLU A 319 1.93 16.52 -7.40
CA GLU A 319 2.78 15.84 -6.42
C GLU A 319 3.83 14.96 -7.12
N GLY A 320 5.08 15.00 -6.65
CA GLY A 320 6.20 14.18 -7.16
C GLY A 320 6.58 14.45 -8.62
N GLY A 321 6.21 15.60 -9.20
CA GLY A 321 6.67 16.05 -10.52
C GLY A 321 6.19 15.21 -11.71
N VAL A 322 5.21 14.32 -11.55
CA VAL A 322 4.63 13.53 -12.64
C VAL A 322 3.13 13.76 -12.73
N GLU A 323 2.65 13.99 -13.95
CA GLU A 323 1.22 14.06 -14.24
C GLU A 323 0.69 12.63 -14.42
N PHE A 324 -0.31 12.25 -13.63
CA PHE A 324 -1.00 10.97 -13.77
C PHE A 324 -2.50 11.23 -13.70
N PRO A 325 -3.20 11.22 -14.83
CA PRO A 325 -4.62 11.56 -14.88
C PRO A 325 -5.46 10.58 -14.06
N ASN A 326 -6.35 11.14 -13.26
CA ASN A 326 -7.51 10.51 -12.62
C ASN A 326 -7.32 9.45 -11.52
N SER A 327 -6.13 8.87 -11.27
CA SER A 327 -5.98 7.78 -10.28
C SER A 327 -4.83 7.95 -9.29
N LYS A 328 -4.18 9.11 -9.26
CA LYS A 328 -3.06 9.37 -8.35
C LYS A 328 -3.53 9.55 -6.92
N LYS A 329 -3.09 8.69 -6.02
CA LYS A 329 -3.39 8.83 -4.59
C LYS A 329 -2.55 9.95 -3.96
N PRO A 330 -3.13 10.74 -3.03
CA PRO A 330 -2.39 11.78 -2.32
C PRO A 330 -1.22 11.20 -1.53
N GLU A 331 -0.06 11.86 -1.56
CA GLU A 331 1.11 11.46 -0.78
C GLU A 331 0.81 11.40 0.72
N PHE A 332 0.01 12.32 1.22
CA PHE A 332 -0.39 12.37 2.61
C PHE A 332 -1.22 11.15 3.07
N LEU A 333 -2.03 10.56 2.18
CA LEU A 333 -2.76 9.33 2.46
C LEU A 333 -1.80 8.16 2.71
N ILE A 334 -0.85 7.96 1.80
CA ILE A 334 0.12 6.87 1.89
C ILE A 334 1.04 7.09 3.10
N GLN A 335 1.50 8.32 3.32
CA GLN A 335 2.29 8.68 4.50
C GLN A 335 1.59 8.28 5.80
N ARG A 336 0.29 8.56 5.92
CA ARG A 336 -0.51 8.20 7.08
C ARG A 336 -0.62 6.69 7.28
N ILE A 337 -0.85 5.93 6.22
CA ILE A 337 -0.91 4.46 6.26
C ILE A 337 0.45 3.89 6.71
N LEU A 338 1.54 4.35 6.11
CA LEU A 338 2.88 3.87 6.47
C LEU A 338 3.25 4.25 7.92
N ALA A 339 2.89 5.45 8.37
CA ALA A 339 3.12 5.89 9.75
C ALA A 339 2.38 5.04 10.78
N LEU A 340 1.17 4.54 10.46
CA LEU A 340 0.41 3.65 11.34
C LEU A 340 1.09 2.30 11.57
N PHE A 341 1.74 1.73 10.54
CA PHE A 341 2.12 0.31 10.53
C PHE A 341 3.61 0.04 10.37
N THR A 342 4.43 1.07 10.13
CA THR A 342 5.86 0.89 9.84
C THR A 342 6.76 1.85 10.58
N GLU A 343 8.03 1.45 10.73
CA GLU A 343 9.13 2.27 11.20
C GLU A 343 10.22 2.41 10.12
N THR A 344 11.22 3.27 10.34
CA THR A 344 12.37 3.43 9.43
C THR A 344 13.08 2.09 9.24
N GLY A 345 13.38 1.74 7.99
CA GLY A 345 14.03 0.49 7.60
C GLY A 345 13.07 -0.68 7.32
N ASP A 346 11.79 -0.58 7.69
CA ASP A 346 10.79 -1.60 7.37
C ASP A 346 10.54 -1.72 5.87
N LEU A 347 10.14 -2.91 5.43
CA LEU A 347 9.87 -3.21 4.04
C LEU A 347 8.38 -3.01 3.71
N VAL A 348 8.12 -2.15 2.74
CA VAL A 348 6.79 -1.86 2.18
C VAL A 348 6.66 -2.52 0.81
N LEU A 349 5.50 -3.06 0.47
CA LEU A 349 5.21 -3.62 -0.84
C LEU A 349 3.91 -3.06 -1.41
N ASP A 350 3.96 -2.64 -2.69
CA ASP A 350 2.79 -2.28 -3.48
C ASP A 350 2.87 -2.98 -4.84
N SER A 351 1.93 -3.88 -5.11
CA SER A 351 1.88 -4.66 -6.35
C SER A 351 0.96 -4.07 -7.42
N PHE A 352 0.38 -2.88 -7.16
CA PHE A 352 -0.42 -2.09 -8.09
C PHE A 352 0.06 -0.64 -8.04
N LEU A 353 1.34 -0.45 -8.37
CA LEU A 353 2.08 0.77 -8.02
C LEU A 353 1.57 2.04 -8.73
N GLY A 354 1.01 1.90 -9.93
CA GLY A 354 0.45 3.00 -10.72
C GLY A 354 1.46 4.11 -10.98
N SER A 355 1.25 5.26 -10.35
CA SER A 355 2.14 6.43 -10.51
C SER A 355 3.39 6.43 -9.61
N GLY A 356 3.62 5.38 -8.82
CA GLY A 356 4.78 5.28 -7.93
C GLY A 356 4.63 5.97 -6.57
N THR A 357 3.41 6.36 -6.16
CA THR A 357 3.22 7.13 -4.92
C THR A 357 3.71 6.36 -3.69
N THR A 358 3.34 5.10 -3.53
CA THR A 358 3.73 4.28 -2.38
C THR A 358 5.24 4.15 -2.24
N ALA A 359 5.93 3.87 -3.34
CA ALA A 359 7.39 3.75 -3.38
C ALA A 359 8.08 5.08 -3.04
N ALA A 360 7.60 6.20 -3.62
CA ALA A 360 8.11 7.54 -3.34
C ALA A 360 8.00 7.91 -1.86
N ILE A 361 6.84 7.64 -1.24
CA ILE A 361 6.61 7.95 0.17
C ILE A 361 7.43 7.03 1.09
N ALA A 362 7.49 5.73 0.79
CA ALA A 362 8.35 4.80 1.52
C ALA A 362 9.81 5.29 1.52
N HIS A 363 10.32 5.72 0.36
CA HIS A 363 11.67 6.26 0.22
C HIS A 363 11.88 7.53 1.07
N LYS A 364 11.02 8.55 0.93
CA LYS A 364 11.08 9.81 1.71
C LYS A 364 11.01 9.58 3.23
N MET A 365 10.31 8.54 3.67
CA MET A 365 10.19 8.17 5.07
C MET A 365 11.29 7.21 5.56
N GLY A 366 12.28 6.87 4.74
CA GLY A 366 13.37 5.96 5.09
C GLY A 366 12.95 4.50 5.23
N ARG A 367 11.88 4.08 4.56
CA ARG A 367 11.45 2.68 4.45
C ARG A 367 12.04 2.07 3.19
N ARG A 368 12.31 0.76 3.22
CA ARG A 368 12.59 -0.02 2.01
C ARG A 368 11.29 -0.32 1.29
N TYR A 369 11.37 -0.51 -0.02
CA TYR A 369 10.16 -0.80 -0.78
C TYR A 369 10.39 -1.75 -1.95
N ILE A 370 9.32 -2.44 -2.30
CA ILE A 370 9.15 -3.19 -3.54
C ILE A 370 7.87 -2.67 -4.20
N GLY A 371 8.01 -2.06 -5.37
CA GLY A 371 6.89 -1.60 -6.18
C GLY A 371 6.81 -2.40 -7.48
N ILE A 372 5.62 -2.85 -7.86
CA ILE A 372 5.40 -3.61 -9.10
C ILE A 372 4.39 -2.87 -9.96
N GLU A 373 4.73 -2.65 -11.23
CA GLU A 373 3.85 -2.02 -12.22
C GLU A 373 3.91 -2.78 -13.55
N LEU A 374 2.73 -3.14 -14.08
CA LEU A 374 2.60 -3.89 -15.32
C LEU A 374 2.89 -3.03 -16.55
N GLY A 375 2.33 -1.82 -16.58
CA GLY A 375 2.33 -0.96 -17.76
C GLY A 375 3.63 -0.19 -17.96
N ASP A 376 3.72 0.50 -19.07
CA ASP A 376 4.84 1.41 -19.38
C ASP A 376 4.96 2.54 -18.33
N HIS A 377 3.95 2.71 -17.47
CA HIS A 377 3.98 3.62 -16.33
C HIS A 377 5.17 3.36 -15.40
N ALA A 378 5.67 2.12 -15.30
CA ALA A 378 6.90 1.80 -14.59
C ALA A 378 8.08 2.68 -15.06
N LYS A 379 8.21 2.89 -16.40
CA LYS A 379 9.28 3.68 -17.01
C LYS A 379 8.92 5.15 -17.16
N THR A 380 7.67 5.45 -17.52
CA THR A 380 7.25 6.82 -17.87
C THR A 380 6.84 7.66 -16.66
N HIS A 381 6.43 7.02 -15.54
CA HIS A 381 5.95 7.69 -14.34
C HIS A 381 6.72 7.30 -13.07
N CYS A 382 6.81 5.99 -12.76
CA CYS A 382 7.47 5.54 -11.53
C CYS A 382 8.96 5.89 -11.52
N TYR A 383 9.68 5.56 -12.60
CA TYR A 383 11.11 5.85 -12.71
C TYR A 383 11.44 7.34 -12.55
N PRO A 384 10.86 8.27 -13.34
CA PRO A 384 11.19 9.70 -13.20
C PRO A 384 10.78 10.25 -11.83
N ARG A 385 9.66 9.78 -11.25
CA ARG A 385 9.25 10.17 -9.90
C ARG A 385 10.26 9.73 -8.85
N LEU A 386 10.66 8.47 -8.85
CA LEU A 386 11.62 7.93 -7.89
C LEU A 386 13.01 8.57 -8.07
N LYS A 387 13.41 8.85 -9.31
CA LYS A 387 14.63 9.60 -9.59
C LYS A 387 14.57 11.00 -8.96
N ALA A 388 13.48 11.75 -9.15
CA ALA A 388 13.29 13.05 -8.53
C ALA A 388 13.32 12.97 -6.99
N VAL A 389 12.75 11.92 -6.39
CA VAL A 389 12.83 11.67 -4.94
C VAL A 389 14.29 11.49 -4.50
N VAL A 390 15.07 10.65 -5.18
CA VAL A 390 16.51 10.44 -4.88
C VAL A 390 17.29 11.76 -5.04
N ASP A 391 16.94 12.57 -6.03
CA ASP A 391 17.55 13.91 -6.28
C ASP A 391 17.09 14.97 -5.25
N GLY A 392 16.17 14.64 -4.32
CA GLY A 392 15.77 15.52 -3.23
C GLY A 392 14.62 16.48 -3.57
N GLU A 393 13.67 16.09 -4.43
CA GLU A 393 12.50 16.91 -4.73
C GLU A 393 11.74 17.31 -3.45
N GLN A 394 11.17 18.52 -3.44
CA GLN A 394 10.58 19.14 -2.24
C GLN A 394 9.05 19.26 -2.28
N GLY A 395 8.40 18.49 -3.15
CA GLY A 395 6.94 18.42 -3.23
C GLY A 395 6.30 17.47 -2.19
N GLY A 396 4.98 17.44 -2.13
CA GLY A 396 4.21 16.57 -1.28
C GLY A 396 4.64 16.58 0.17
N ILE A 397 4.97 15.41 0.73
CA ILE A 397 5.37 15.27 2.14
C ILE A 397 6.84 15.64 2.43
N SER A 398 7.66 15.98 1.45
CA SER A 398 9.11 16.15 1.60
C SER A 398 9.47 17.07 2.76
N LYS A 399 8.77 18.20 2.90
CA LYS A 399 8.99 19.16 4.01
C LYS A 399 8.56 18.60 5.36
N ALA A 400 7.44 17.85 5.40
CA ALA A 400 6.92 17.28 6.64
C ALA A 400 7.86 16.21 7.24
N VAL A 401 8.57 15.47 6.39
CA VAL A 401 9.53 14.44 6.80
C VAL A 401 10.99 14.91 6.73
N ASN A 402 11.22 16.21 6.44
CA ASN A 402 12.55 16.81 6.28
C ASN A 402 13.43 16.07 5.26
N TRP A 403 12.86 15.69 4.12
CA TRP A 403 13.56 14.97 3.06
C TRP A 403 14.60 15.86 2.37
N GLN A 404 15.81 15.35 2.18
CA GLN A 404 16.93 16.09 1.56
C GLN A 404 17.51 15.37 0.33
N GLY A 405 16.93 14.25 -0.07
CA GLY A 405 17.46 13.41 -1.13
C GLY A 405 18.38 12.30 -0.64
N GLY A 406 18.86 11.51 -1.57
CA GLY A 406 19.78 10.38 -1.32
C GLY A 406 19.13 9.01 -1.45
N GLY A 407 19.90 7.96 -1.16
CA GLY A 407 19.50 6.58 -1.39
C GLY A 407 19.51 6.20 -2.86
N GLY A 408 18.71 5.20 -3.23
CA GLY A 408 18.61 4.74 -4.60
C GLY A 408 17.53 3.66 -4.74
N PHE A 409 17.35 3.19 -5.98
CA PHE A 409 16.50 2.04 -6.29
C PHE A 409 17.04 1.29 -7.50
N LYS A 410 16.76 -0.01 -7.54
CA LYS A 410 17.07 -0.89 -8.67
C LYS A 410 15.81 -1.14 -9.46
N PHE A 411 15.94 -1.03 -10.78
CA PHE A 411 14.86 -1.33 -11.70
C PHE A 411 15.02 -2.77 -12.22
N TYR A 412 13.96 -3.55 -12.10
CA TYR A 412 13.92 -4.93 -12.57
C TYR A 412 12.85 -5.11 -13.63
N THR A 413 13.13 -6.01 -14.57
CA THR A 413 12.14 -6.57 -15.48
C THR A 413 11.94 -8.04 -15.19
N LEU A 414 10.72 -8.50 -15.36
CA LEU A 414 10.40 -9.92 -15.27
C LEU A 414 11.03 -10.63 -16.48
N ALA A 415 11.78 -11.72 -16.24
CA ALA A 415 12.30 -12.53 -17.34
C ALA A 415 11.15 -13.10 -18.17
N PRO A 416 11.34 -13.32 -19.49
CA PRO A 416 10.36 -14.03 -20.31
C PRO A 416 10.14 -15.45 -19.80
N SER A 417 9.13 -16.16 -20.30
CA SER A 417 8.92 -17.56 -19.95
C SER A 417 10.13 -18.41 -20.35
N LEU A 418 10.55 -19.28 -19.43
CA LEU A 418 11.72 -20.17 -19.64
C LEU A 418 11.52 -21.13 -20.81
N LEU A 419 10.28 -21.58 -21.02
CA LEU A 419 9.94 -22.47 -22.13
C LEU A 419 9.00 -21.76 -23.10
N LYS A 420 9.30 -21.90 -24.40
CA LYS A 420 8.46 -21.48 -25.51
C LYS A 420 8.21 -22.66 -26.45
N GLN A 421 7.09 -22.64 -27.17
CA GLN A 421 6.86 -23.62 -28.23
C GLN A 421 7.60 -23.20 -29.50
N ASP A 422 8.27 -24.16 -30.10
CA ASP A 422 8.86 -23.99 -31.44
C ASP A 422 7.77 -24.05 -32.54
N LYS A 423 8.15 -23.86 -33.80
CA LYS A 423 7.22 -23.90 -34.94
C LYS A 423 6.51 -25.23 -35.14
N PHE A 424 6.94 -26.29 -34.44
CA PHE A 424 6.34 -27.62 -34.47
C PHE A 424 5.53 -27.95 -33.23
N GLY A 425 5.38 -27.00 -32.32
CA GLY A 425 4.66 -27.18 -31.05
C GLY A 425 5.47 -27.86 -29.93
N ASN A 426 6.78 -28.09 -30.15
CA ASN A 426 7.62 -28.68 -29.10
C ASN A 426 8.06 -27.60 -28.11
N TRP A 427 8.03 -27.94 -26.82
CA TRP A 427 8.55 -27.08 -25.78
C TRP A 427 10.08 -27.06 -25.79
N VAL A 428 10.66 -25.87 -25.96
CA VAL A 428 12.09 -25.61 -25.99
C VAL A 428 12.45 -24.50 -25.03
N ILE A 429 13.68 -24.47 -24.55
CA ILE A 429 14.19 -23.36 -23.73
C ILE A 429 14.19 -22.10 -24.60
N SER A 430 13.66 -21.00 -24.06
CA SER A 430 13.62 -19.71 -24.77
C SER A 430 15.04 -19.25 -25.14
N GLN A 431 15.21 -18.77 -26.36
CA GLN A 431 16.49 -18.26 -26.87
C GLN A 431 16.93 -16.96 -26.19
N GLU A 432 16.02 -16.30 -25.47
CA GLU A 432 16.32 -15.09 -24.70
C GLU A 432 17.12 -15.37 -23.44
N TYR A 433 17.25 -16.66 -23.04
CA TYR A 433 18.03 -17.04 -21.88
C TYR A 433 19.49 -17.29 -22.27
N ASN A 434 20.40 -16.49 -21.71
CA ASN A 434 21.83 -16.81 -21.68
C ASN A 434 22.15 -17.89 -20.63
N ALA A 435 23.39 -18.30 -20.52
CA ALA A 435 23.79 -19.38 -19.61
C ALA A 435 23.51 -19.04 -18.12
N ASP A 436 23.79 -17.81 -17.70
CA ASP A 436 23.59 -17.35 -16.33
C ASP A 436 22.10 -17.22 -15.97
N MET A 437 21.31 -16.66 -16.87
CA MET A 437 19.86 -16.59 -16.73
C MET A 437 19.23 -17.98 -16.63
N LEU A 438 19.70 -18.93 -17.46
CA LEU A 438 19.23 -20.31 -17.41
C LEU A 438 19.60 -20.97 -16.08
N ALA A 439 20.82 -20.78 -15.60
CA ALA A 439 21.26 -21.31 -14.32
C ALA A 439 20.47 -20.73 -13.15
N ALA A 440 20.22 -19.41 -13.17
CA ALA A 440 19.39 -18.74 -12.17
C ALA A 440 17.94 -19.23 -12.19
N ALA A 441 17.34 -19.37 -13.39
CA ALA A 441 15.97 -19.86 -13.52
C ALA A 441 15.84 -21.32 -13.04
N MET A 442 16.81 -22.19 -13.39
CA MET A 442 16.82 -23.58 -12.96
C MET A 442 17.04 -23.71 -11.45
N ALA A 443 17.93 -22.90 -10.86
CA ALA A 443 18.10 -22.83 -9.42
C ALA A 443 16.76 -22.49 -8.75
N LYS A 444 16.08 -21.46 -9.22
CA LYS A 444 14.78 -21.04 -8.69
C LYS A 444 13.69 -22.11 -8.84
N GLN A 445 13.60 -22.76 -9.98
CA GLN A 445 12.65 -23.85 -10.25
C GLN A 445 12.84 -25.06 -9.32
N GLU A 446 14.07 -25.31 -8.89
CA GLU A 446 14.42 -26.43 -8.01
C GLU A 446 14.57 -26.03 -6.53
N GLY A 447 14.27 -24.76 -6.17
CA GLY A 447 14.32 -24.27 -4.78
C GLY A 447 15.73 -23.95 -4.27
N PHE A 448 16.70 -23.79 -5.19
CA PHE A 448 18.04 -23.33 -4.89
C PHE A 448 18.14 -21.81 -5.01
N LYS A 449 18.99 -21.18 -4.17
CA LYS A 449 19.38 -19.79 -4.35
C LYS A 449 20.54 -19.73 -5.35
N TYR A 450 20.35 -19.00 -6.45
CA TYR A 450 21.42 -18.75 -7.43
C TYR A 450 22.52 -17.91 -6.81
N GLN A 451 23.70 -18.46 -6.69
CA GLN A 451 24.89 -17.83 -6.13
C GLN A 451 26.14 -18.54 -6.67
N PRO A 452 26.64 -18.15 -7.85
CA PRO A 452 27.81 -18.78 -8.45
C PRO A 452 29.04 -18.65 -7.56
N HIS A 453 29.76 -19.76 -7.40
CA HIS A 453 31.01 -19.81 -6.65
C HIS A 453 32.17 -19.34 -7.53
N GLU A 454 33.07 -18.52 -7.01
CA GLU A 454 34.15 -17.90 -7.78
C GLU A 454 35.15 -18.91 -8.37
N SER A 455 35.43 -20.01 -7.67
CA SER A 455 36.44 -20.98 -8.09
C SER A 455 35.89 -22.31 -8.60
N SER A 456 34.59 -22.59 -8.41
CA SER A 456 33.98 -23.88 -8.79
C SER A 456 32.82 -23.64 -9.72
N TYR A 457 33.03 -23.76 -11.04
CA TYR A 457 32.05 -23.45 -12.09
C TYR A 457 30.73 -24.23 -11.98
N TRP A 458 30.77 -25.41 -11.35
CA TRP A 458 29.60 -26.27 -11.17
C TRP A 458 28.77 -25.92 -9.91
N LYS A 459 29.27 -25.09 -9.01
CA LYS A 459 28.52 -24.55 -7.87
C LYS A 459 27.82 -23.25 -8.26
N GLN A 460 26.72 -23.35 -9.01
CA GLN A 460 25.99 -22.18 -9.51
C GLN A 460 24.91 -21.69 -8.56
N GLY A 461 24.48 -22.53 -7.65
CA GLY A 461 23.49 -22.20 -6.62
C GLY A 461 23.49 -23.23 -5.50
N GLN A 462 22.88 -22.87 -4.37
CA GLN A 462 22.86 -23.72 -3.19
C GLN A 462 21.47 -23.69 -2.51
N SER A 463 21.04 -24.82 -1.93
CA SER A 463 19.87 -24.93 -1.07
C SER A 463 20.25 -25.04 0.41
N SER A 464 21.45 -25.57 0.67
CA SER A 464 22.07 -25.68 1.99
C SER A 464 23.60 -25.55 1.85
N GLU A 465 24.35 -25.60 2.97
CA GLU A 465 25.81 -25.51 2.96
C GLU A 465 26.50 -26.61 2.11
N GLN A 466 25.81 -27.73 1.87
CA GLN A 466 26.39 -28.91 1.19
C GLN A 466 25.60 -29.36 -0.03
N ASP A 467 24.51 -28.63 -0.42
CA ASP A 467 23.66 -29.06 -1.51
C ASP A 467 23.65 -28.00 -2.63
N PHE A 468 24.17 -28.38 -3.81
CA PHE A 468 24.44 -27.47 -4.93
C PHE A 468 23.66 -27.84 -6.19
N ILE A 469 23.52 -26.87 -7.09
CA ILE A 469 22.95 -27.06 -8.43
C ILE A 469 23.92 -26.57 -9.51
N PHE A 470 23.99 -27.35 -10.59
CA PHE A 470 24.72 -27.03 -11.82
C PHE A 470 23.79 -27.16 -13.03
N THR A 471 23.73 -26.13 -13.85
CA THR A 471 22.94 -26.11 -15.07
C THR A 471 23.82 -25.91 -16.28
N THR A 472 23.69 -26.78 -17.29
CA THR A 472 24.46 -26.69 -18.52
C THR A 472 23.64 -27.12 -19.75
N THR A 473 23.88 -26.46 -20.90
CA THR A 473 23.35 -26.86 -22.21
C THR A 473 24.29 -27.78 -22.94
N GLN A 474 25.54 -27.96 -22.46
CA GLN A 474 26.52 -28.85 -23.03
C GLN A 474 26.16 -30.31 -22.78
N PHE A 475 26.69 -31.20 -23.62
CA PHE A 475 26.55 -32.64 -23.45
C PHE A 475 27.42 -33.10 -22.27
N LEU A 476 26.80 -33.69 -21.25
CA LEU A 476 27.51 -34.17 -20.07
C LEU A 476 28.11 -35.55 -20.37
N THR A 477 29.45 -35.64 -20.39
CA THR A 477 30.20 -36.89 -20.54
C THR A 477 30.54 -37.47 -19.19
N ILE A 478 31.02 -38.76 -19.21
CA ILE A 478 31.49 -39.44 -17.99
C ILE A 478 32.70 -38.71 -17.44
N GLU A 479 33.65 -38.31 -18.30
CA GLU A 479 34.86 -37.61 -17.91
C GLU A 479 34.57 -36.29 -17.23
N ALA A 480 33.61 -35.50 -17.77
CA ALA A 480 33.19 -34.26 -17.12
C ALA A 480 32.54 -34.51 -15.76
N LEU A 481 31.72 -35.56 -15.67
CA LEU A 481 31.08 -35.94 -14.39
C LEU A 481 32.10 -36.41 -13.35
N ASP A 482 33.10 -37.16 -13.77
CA ASP A 482 34.18 -37.65 -12.91
C ASP A 482 35.05 -36.48 -12.39
N SER A 483 35.38 -35.52 -13.26
CA SER A 483 36.10 -34.29 -12.86
C SER A 483 35.34 -33.49 -11.81
N ILE A 484 34.02 -33.32 -11.99
CA ILE A 484 33.19 -32.66 -10.99
C ILE A 484 33.20 -33.44 -9.66
N LYS A 485 33.07 -34.77 -9.74
CA LYS A 485 33.06 -35.61 -8.54
C LYS A 485 34.37 -35.55 -7.76
N ASP A 486 35.50 -35.47 -8.46
CA ASP A 486 36.83 -35.39 -7.84
C ASP A 486 37.04 -34.03 -7.12
N GLU A 487 36.40 -32.97 -7.55
CA GLU A 487 36.41 -31.65 -6.90
C GLU A 487 35.48 -31.55 -5.70
N MET A 488 34.45 -32.42 -5.61
CA MET A 488 33.46 -32.38 -4.53
C MET A 488 34.04 -32.76 -3.18
N GLN A 489 33.66 -32.02 -2.14
CA GLN A 489 34.05 -32.34 -0.75
C GLN A 489 33.17 -33.48 -0.20
N PRO A 490 33.67 -34.20 0.83
CA PRO A 490 32.89 -35.20 1.52
C PRO A 490 31.58 -34.59 2.10
N GLY A 491 30.46 -35.23 1.81
CA GLY A 491 29.14 -34.77 2.28
C GLY A 491 28.40 -33.86 1.30
N GLU A 492 29.06 -33.31 0.29
CA GLU A 492 28.40 -32.49 -0.72
C GLU A 492 27.48 -33.33 -1.63
N THR A 493 26.33 -32.74 -1.98
CA THR A 493 25.38 -33.27 -2.95
C THR A 493 25.23 -32.28 -4.14
N LEU A 494 24.94 -32.82 -5.31
CA LEU A 494 24.85 -32.01 -6.52
C LEU A 494 23.64 -32.42 -7.39
N MET A 495 22.84 -31.44 -7.80
CA MET A 495 21.84 -31.58 -8.82
C MET A 495 22.39 -31.03 -10.14
N ILE A 496 22.50 -31.86 -11.17
CA ILE A 496 22.90 -31.43 -12.52
C ILE A 496 21.67 -31.35 -13.42
N CYS A 497 21.36 -30.15 -13.91
CA CYS A 497 20.31 -29.91 -14.90
C CYS A 497 20.95 -29.73 -16.27
N CYS A 498 20.82 -30.71 -17.19
CA CYS A 498 21.46 -30.65 -18.50
C CYS A 498 20.51 -31.03 -19.63
N LYS A 499 20.84 -30.56 -20.84
CA LYS A 499 20.06 -30.85 -22.05
C LYS A 499 20.20 -32.30 -22.49
N SER A 500 21.39 -32.87 -22.35
CA SER A 500 21.71 -34.24 -22.72
C SER A 500 22.96 -34.74 -22.00
N PHE A 501 23.06 -36.05 -21.81
CA PHE A 501 24.16 -36.70 -21.10
C PHE A 501 24.38 -38.15 -21.59
N GLN A 502 25.56 -38.69 -21.35
CA GLN A 502 25.84 -40.10 -21.61
C GLN A 502 25.01 -40.97 -20.65
N LYS A 503 24.43 -42.05 -21.18
CA LYS A 503 23.50 -42.92 -20.43
C LYS A 503 24.13 -43.45 -19.12
N GLU A 504 25.39 -43.72 -19.14
CA GLU A 504 26.20 -44.26 -18.04
C GLU A 504 26.45 -43.26 -16.92
N CYS A 505 26.25 -41.97 -17.16
CA CYS A 505 26.29 -40.92 -16.11
C CYS A 505 25.18 -41.10 -15.10
N LYS A 506 24.01 -41.63 -15.53
CA LYS A 506 22.83 -41.73 -14.68
C LYS A 506 23.02 -42.75 -13.55
N GLY A 507 23.01 -42.27 -12.30
CA GLY A 507 23.17 -43.12 -11.11
C GLY A 507 24.59 -43.62 -10.87
N LYS A 508 25.63 -43.09 -11.57
CA LYS A 508 27.01 -43.41 -11.35
C LYS A 508 27.47 -43.05 -9.94
N TYR A 509 27.03 -41.90 -9.41
CA TYR A 509 27.32 -41.41 -8.06
C TYR A 509 26.05 -41.20 -7.25
N ALA A 510 25.99 -41.73 -6.03
CA ALA A 510 24.80 -41.66 -5.18
C ALA A 510 24.47 -40.24 -4.69
N ASN A 511 25.45 -39.35 -4.62
CA ASN A 511 25.32 -37.96 -4.21
C ASN A 511 25.17 -36.98 -5.40
N ILE A 512 25.03 -37.47 -6.62
CA ILE A 512 24.79 -36.66 -7.81
C ILE A 512 23.47 -37.07 -8.49
N THR A 513 22.56 -36.15 -8.61
CA THR A 513 21.28 -36.34 -9.33
C THR A 513 21.32 -35.63 -10.66
N ILE A 514 21.07 -36.34 -11.77
CA ILE A 514 21.05 -35.74 -13.11
C ILE A 514 19.60 -35.67 -13.61
N LYS A 515 19.19 -34.46 -13.99
CA LYS A 515 17.87 -34.18 -14.56
C LYS A 515 17.99 -33.60 -15.97
N LYS A 516 17.11 -34.03 -16.86
CA LYS A 516 17.12 -33.59 -18.28
C LYS A 516 16.16 -32.43 -18.49
N ILE A 517 16.66 -31.31 -19.02
CA ILE A 517 15.88 -30.13 -19.39
C ILE A 517 15.62 -30.13 -20.93
N PRO A 518 14.42 -29.71 -21.40
CA PRO A 518 13.30 -29.15 -20.61
C PRO A 518 12.35 -30.20 -20.02
N GLN A 519 12.52 -31.50 -20.28
CA GLN A 519 11.57 -32.55 -19.89
C GLN A 519 11.16 -32.53 -18.43
N MET A 520 12.08 -32.21 -17.53
CA MET A 520 11.80 -32.14 -16.10
C MET A 520 10.86 -31.01 -15.71
N LEU A 521 10.71 -30.02 -16.57
CA LEU A 521 9.89 -28.82 -16.33
C LEU A 521 8.46 -29.00 -16.83
N LEU A 522 8.26 -29.86 -17.84
CA LEU A 522 6.95 -30.04 -18.47
C LEU A 522 5.89 -30.47 -17.47
N GLY A 523 4.74 -29.81 -17.50
CA GLY A 523 3.60 -30.07 -16.62
C GLY A 523 3.73 -29.54 -15.19
N ARG A 524 4.84 -28.92 -14.81
CA ARG A 524 5.00 -28.30 -13.48
C ARG A 524 4.30 -26.95 -13.37
N CYS A 525 4.40 -26.14 -14.42
CA CYS A 525 3.88 -24.77 -14.49
C CYS A 525 3.22 -24.52 -15.85
N GLU A 526 2.48 -23.42 -15.94
CA GLU A 526 2.02 -22.85 -17.21
C GLU A 526 3.16 -22.03 -17.81
N TYR A 527 3.77 -22.55 -18.87
CA TYR A 527 4.83 -21.85 -19.60
C TYR A 527 4.27 -21.07 -20.77
N GLY A 528 4.99 -20.04 -21.23
CA GLY A 528 4.64 -19.23 -22.39
C GLY A 528 3.55 -18.20 -22.16
N LYS A 529 3.04 -18.06 -20.95
CA LYS A 529 2.04 -17.04 -20.59
C LYS A 529 2.74 -15.87 -19.90
N GLU A 530 2.70 -14.70 -20.55
CA GLU A 530 3.44 -13.51 -20.10
C GLU A 530 2.61 -12.58 -19.21
N ASP A 531 1.29 -12.72 -19.24
CA ASP A 531 0.36 -11.81 -18.59
C ASP A 531 -0.83 -12.57 -17.98
N TYR A 532 -1.07 -12.34 -16.68
CA TYR A 532 -2.21 -12.82 -15.92
C TYR A 532 -3.10 -11.66 -15.46
N SER A 533 -2.84 -10.45 -15.96
CA SER A 533 -3.77 -9.34 -15.80
C SER A 533 -4.99 -9.57 -16.68
N LEU A 534 -6.08 -8.93 -16.31
CA LEU A 534 -7.14 -8.68 -17.26
C LEU A 534 -6.55 -7.71 -18.29
N ASN A 535 -6.77 -7.94 -19.58
CA ASN A 535 -6.43 -6.98 -20.64
C ASN A 535 -7.34 -5.74 -20.51
N ILE A 536 -7.24 -5.03 -19.39
CA ILE A 536 -7.85 -3.73 -19.20
C ILE A 536 -6.96 -2.74 -19.93
N ILE A 537 -7.18 -2.64 -21.25
CA ILE A 537 -6.39 -1.77 -22.15
C ILE A 537 -6.67 -0.29 -21.85
N ASN A 538 -7.79 0.03 -21.23
CA ASN A 538 -8.15 1.38 -20.81
C ASN A 538 -8.51 1.38 -19.33
N LEU A 539 -7.75 2.12 -18.52
CA LEU A 539 -8.25 2.59 -17.22
C LEU A 539 -9.55 3.37 -17.50
N PRO A 540 -10.66 3.07 -16.80
CA PRO A 540 -11.91 3.77 -17.07
C PRO A 540 -11.69 5.26 -16.88
N VAL A 541 -11.84 6.01 -17.94
CA VAL A 541 -11.90 7.46 -17.90
C VAL A 541 -13.32 7.79 -17.46
N GLU A 542 -13.56 7.95 -16.15
CA GLU A 542 -14.87 8.29 -15.56
C GLU A 542 -15.56 9.54 -16.20
N ARG A 543 -14.92 10.19 -17.18
CA ARG A 543 -15.38 11.43 -17.79
C ARG A 543 -16.02 11.29 -19.18
N GLU A 544 -15.70 10.26 -19.96
CA GLU A 544 -16.19 10.18 -21.35
C GLU A 544 -17.68 9.81 -21.41
N ASP A 545 -18.20 9.03 -20.47
CA ASP A 545 -19.60 8.63 -20.50
C ASP A 545 -20.54 9.74 -19.99
N GLU A 546 -20.10 10.56 -19.02
CA GLU A 546 -20.88 11.71 -18.54
C GLU A 546 -20.91 12.83 -19.61
N GLU A 547 -19.82 13.01 -20.40
CA GLU A 547 -19.80 13.98 -21.50
C GLU A 547 -20.59 13.49 -22.73
N ALA A 548 -20.62 12.18 -22.99
CA ALA A 548 -21.39 11.62 -24.09
C ALA A 548 -22.93 11.66 -23.82
N GLU A 549 -23.36 11.37 -22.59
CA GLU A 549 -24.76 11.51 -22.18
C GLU A 549 -25.20 12.98 -22.19
N ASP A 550 -24.36 13.91 -21.71
CA ASP A 550 -24.63 15.36 -21.76
C ASP A 550 -24.65 15.91 -23.22
N ALA A 551 -23.83 15.37 -24.12
CA ALA A 551 -23.84 15.71 -25.53
C ALA A 551 -25.12 15.23 -26.24
N ILE A 552 -25.61 14.04 -25.86
CA ILE A 552 -26.88 13.50 -26.40
C ILE A 552 -28.08 14.28 -25.85
N GLU A 553 -28.09 14.64 -24.57
CA GLU A 553 -29.16 15.48 -23.98
C GLU A 553 -29.16 16.90 -24.55
N ASN A 554 -28.01 17.53 -24.74
CA ASN A 554 -27.89 18.83 -25.36
C ASN A 554 -28.29 18.81 -26.83
N THR A 555 -28.02 17.74 -27.57
CA THR A 555 -28.43 17.58 -28.95
C THR A 555 -29.95 17.38 -29.06
N SER A 556 -30.56 16.65 -28.10
CA SER A 556 -32.03 16.49 -28.05
C SER A 556 -32.75 17.76 -27.65
N VAL A 557 -32.20 18.57 -26.74
CA VAL A 557 -32.74 19.87 -26.34
C VAL A 557 -32.64 20.89 -27.49
N GLN A 558 -31.53 20.89 -28.25
CA GLN A 558 -31.40 21.72 -29.44
C GLN A 558 -32.35 21.31 -30.58
N ALA A 559 -32.51 19.99 -30.78
CA ALA A 559 -33.47 19.50 -31.77
C ALA A 559 -34.94 19.85 -31.43
N ILE A 560 -35.29 19.88 -30.14
CA ILE A 560 -36.61 20.30 -29.66
C ILE A 560 -36.79 21.83 -29.78
N SER A 561 -35.73 22.62 -29.57
CA SER A 561 -35.77 24.07 -29.73
C SER A 561 -35.87 24.48 -31.19
N ASP A 562 -35.20 23.79 -32.09
CA ASP A 562 -35.26 24.06 -33.53
C ASP A 562 -36.58 23.57 -34.18
N SER A 563 -37.22 22.53 -33.64
CA SER A 563 -38.56 22.11 -34.08
C SER A 563 -39.66 23.09 -33.65
N LYS A 564 -39.52 23.78 -32.52
CA LYS A 564 -40.43 24.83 -32.09
C LYS A 564 -40.28 26.13 -32.87
N LYS A 565 -39.11 26.43 -33.44
CA LYS A 565 -38.91 27.63 -34.28
C LYS A 565 -39.41 27.47 -35.72
N LYS A 566 -39.69 26.26 -36.19
CA LYS A 566 -40.21 26.03 -37.55
C LYS A 566 -41.73 26.08 -37.65
N ASN A 567 -42.48 26.17 -36.55
CA ASN A 567 -43.94 26.17 -36.55
C ASN A 567 -44.60 27.54 -36.36
N ASP A 568 -43.81 28.63 -36.27
CA ASP A 568 -44.35 29.99 -36.25
C ASP A 568 -44.15 30.68 -37.63
N GLN A 569 -44.87 30.24 -38.66
CA GLN A 569 -45.17 31.05 -39.80
C GLN A 569 -46.66 31.36 -39.78
N PRO A 570 -47.07 32.65 -39.92
CA PRO A 570 -48.49 33.02 -39.94
C PRO A 570 -49.11 32.57 -41.24
N SER A 571 -50.18 31.79 -41.14
CA SER A 571 -51.09 31.54 -42.26
C SER A 571 -51.83 32.82 -42.59
N LEU A 572 -51.56 33.36 -43.74
CA LEU A 572 -52.47 34.26 -44.43
C LEU A 572 -53.59 33.42 -45.08
N PHE A 573 -54.75 33.66 -44.65
CA PHE A 573 -56.15 33.52 -45.05
C PHE A 573 -57.03 32.90 -44.00
#